data_980b830052037a42761b48bcd814e25a
#
_entry.id   980b830052037a42761b48bcd814e25a
#
_cell.length_a   1.000
_cell.length_b   1.000
_cell.length_c   1.000
_cell.angle_alpha   90.00
_cell.angle_beta   90.00
_cell.angle_gamma   90.00
#
_symmetry.space_group_name_H-M   'P 1'
#
loop_
_entity.id
_entity.type
_entity.pdbx_description
1 polymer ?
#
loop_
_entity_poly.entity_id
_entity_poly.type
_entity_poly.pdbx_seq_one_letter_code
_entity_poly.pdbx_strand_id
1 'polypeptide(L)'
;MDYKSSCFNYAYKCDDGCLRMYNSMVGTRSLLKVEAKHSESVCAVLSGQLSYNYLPENIKTALIEHGYLVPTDRDENVALAIKATETVLNEKYLSLIIMPTEQCNFRCRYCYETFKKGKMSRETQNSIIEFVRKNIANYTGVSVVWFGGEPLEALDVVEYISEKVIKICQRAKKTYVSGMTTNGYNLTPEVYEKLYNLKVLSYQITLDGFKTQHDNQRMLINGGGTFDTIVDNLTQIKKMRKIGVLFMIRTNFTKAILENIDEYLTFYKKTFGNDRQFSFYIQKASDWGGTRVKSFSSELADDVYAFVLKKLKEYNIYLGRSSHFSELECELNTCYAAKKGHFVIGSDGTIYMCTTQLDFPENNVGKLRVRARSLGDGAGDAGSLERRAGADG
;
A
#
# COMPACT_ATOMS: atom_id res chain seq x y z
N MET A 1 -16.57 14.92 -36.38
CA MET A 1 -16.05 15.16 -35.05
C MET A 1 -14.55 15.35 -35.24
N ASP A 2 -13.99 16.38 -34.69
CA ASP A 2 -12.54 16.66 -34.81
C ASP A 2 -11.79 16.13 -33.59
N TYR A 3 -10.51 15.76 -33.74
CA TYR A 3 -9.71 15.10 -32.71
C TYR A 3 -8.41 15.83 -32.48
N LYS A 4 -7.95 15.78 -31.21
CA LYS A 4 -6.65 16.25 -30.75
C LYS A 4 -5.89 15.12 -30.06
N SER A 5 -4.56 15.27 -29.95
CA SER A 5 -3.74 14.38 -29.15
C SER A 5 -4.12 14.47 -27.67
N SER A 6 -4.30 13.32 -27.01
CA SER A 6 -4.49 13.27 -25.55
C SER A 6 -3.20 13.74 -24.83
N CYS A 7 -3.36 14.50 -23.74
CA CYS A 7 -2.23 14.92 -22.90
C CYS A 7 -1.66 13.77 -22.03
N PHE A 8 -2.32 12.61 -22.00
CA PHE A 8 -1.89 11.43 -21.26
C PHE A 8 -1.10 10.41 -22.10
N ASN A 9 -0.67 10.80 -23.30
CA ASN A 9 0.06 9.92 -24.19
C ASN A 9 1.53 9.81 -23.84
N TYR A 10 2.03 8.58 -23.84
CA TYR A 10 3.45 8.24 -23.83
C TYR A 10 3.77 7.46 -25.10
N ALA A 11 4.84 7.82 -25.77
CA ALA A 11 5.33 7.16 -26.98
C ALA A 11 6.84 6.98 -26.90
N TYR A 12 7.31 5.75 -27.20
CA TYR A 12 8.71 5.40 -27.21
C TYR A 12 9.10 4.75 -28.54
N LYS A 13 10.08 5.33 -29.24
CA LYS A 13 10.61 4.77 -30.49
C LYS A 13 11.67 3.72 -30.13
N CYS A 14 11.44 2.48 -30.56
CA CYS A 14 12.34 1.36 -30.32
C CYS A 14 13.47 1.32 -31.36
N ASP A 15 14.53 0.55 -31.10
CA ASP A 15 15.67 0.37 -32.00
C ASP A 15 15.28 -0.24 -33.38
N ASP A 16 14.17 -1.02 -33.41
CA ASP A 16 13.59 -1.56 -34.64
C ASP A 16 12.78 -0.54 -35.45
N GLY A 17 12.78 0.74 -35.01
CA GLY A 17 12.02 1.84 -35.61
C GLY A 17 10.53 1.84 -35.30
N CYS A 18 9.99 0.80 -34.67
CA CYS A 18 8.59 0.76 -34.25
C CYS A 18 8.33 1.74 -33.10
N LEU A 19 7.08 2.25 -33.01
CA LEU A 19 6.64 3.07 -31.90
C LEU A 19 5.82 2.20 -30.93
N ARG A 20 6.19 2.21 -29.65
CA ARG A 20 5.39 1.65 -28.58
C ARG A 20 4.71 2.77 -27.83
N MET A 21 3.42 2.62 -27.64
CA MET A 21 2.59 3.69 -27.11
C MET A 21 1.77 3.22 -25.91
N TYR A 22 1.51 4.13 -25.00
CA TYR A 22 0.72 3.94 -23.82
C TYR A 22 -0.04 5.24 -23.48
N ASN A 23 -1.33 5.14 -23.18
CA ASN A 23 -2.11 6.27 -22.67
C ASN A 23 -2.45 6.01 -21.19
N SER A 24 -1.91 6.85 -20.30
CA SER A 24 -2.03 6.64 -18.86
C SER A 24 -3.47 6.77 -18.34
N MET A 25 -4.33 7.51 -19.01
CA MET A 25 -5.73 7.66 -18.64
C MET A 25 -6.55 6.39 -18.91
N VAL A 26 -6.21 5.66 -19.98
CA VAL A 26 -6.87 4.42 -20.41
C VAL A 26 -6.25 3.19 -19.73
N GLY A 27 -4.97 3.26 -19.41
CA GLY A 27 -4.23 2.17 -18.77
C GLY A 27 -3.80 1.07 -19.75
N THR A 28 -3.65 -0.15 -19.25
CA THR A 28 -3.10 -1.29 -20.03
C THR A 28 -3.88 -1.63 -21.30
N ARG A 29 -5.14 -1.26 -21.40
CA ARG A 29 -5.95 -1.43 -22.61
C ARG A 29 -5.52 -0.52 -23.76
N SER A 30 -4.70 0.50 -23.49
CA SER A 30 -4.17 1.40 -24.51
C SER A 30 -2.90 0.92 -25.18
N LEU A 31 -2.24 -0.13 -24.70
CA LEU A 31 -0.97 -0.59 -25.27
C LEU A 31 -1.10 -0.83 -26.78
N LEU A 32 -0.29 -0.09 -27.54
CA LEU A 32 -0.29 -0.13 -29.01
C LEU A 32 1.14 -0.19 -29.53
N LYS A 33 1.37 -1.02 -30.55
CA LYS A 33 2.61 -1.03 -31.34
C LYS A 33 2.29 -0.51 -32.73
N VAL A 34 2.98 0.56 -33.15
CA VAL A 34 2.93 1.12 -34.51
C VAL A 34 4.18 0.68 -35.27
N GLU A 35 4.00 0.18 -36.49
CA GLU A 35 5.10 -0.23 -37.35
C GLU A 35 6.01 0.94 -37.74
N ALA A 36 7.29 0.66 -37.98
CA ALA A 36 8.31 1.66 -38.27
C ALA A 36 7.93 2.61 -39.42
N LYS A 37 7.27 2.10 -40.46
CA LYS A 37 6.84 2.92 -41.64
C LYS A 37 5.85 4.04 -41.31
N HIS A 38 5.13 3.93 -40.14
CA HIS A 38 4.13 4.91 -39.71
C HIS A 38 4.56 5.67 -38.45
N SER A 39 5.69 5.29 -37.84
CA SER A 39 6.10 5.84 -36.54
C SER A 39 6.30 7.35 -36.58
N GLU A 40 6.90 7.90 -37.62
CA GLU A 40 7.15 9.34 -37.76
C GLU A 40 5.86 10.14 -37.97
N SER A 41 4.96 9.65 -38.83
CA SER A 41 3.66 10.31 -39.06
C SER A 41 2.77 10.30 -37.81
N VAL A 42 2.79 9.21 -37.06
CA VAL A 42 2.08 9.13 -35.78
C VAL A 42 2.68 10.09 -34.75
N CYS A 43 3.99 10.15 -34.63
CA CYS A 43 4.66 11.11 -33.74
C CYS A 43 4.31 12.56 -34.11
N ALA A 44 4.34 12.91 -35.40
CA ALA A 44 3.97 14.23 -35.90
C ALA A 44 2.52 14.61 -35.60
N VAL A 45 1.58 13.63 -35.68
CA VAL A 45 0.18 13.83 -35.29
C VAL A 45 0.05 14.02 -33.77
N LEU A 46 0.72 13.21 -32.98
CA LEU A 46 0.64 13.32 -31.51
C LEU A 46 1.28 14.61 -30.97
N SER A 47 2.28 15.16 -31.67
CA SER A 47 2.89 16.47 -31.37
C SER A 47 2.13 17.66 -31.94
N GLY A 48 1.07 17.44 -32.69
CA GLY A 48 0.27 18.50 -33.32
C GLY A 48 0.89 19.11 -34.57
N GLN A 49 1.99 18.54 -35.09
CA GLN A 49 2.68 19.00 -36.30
C GLN A 49 1.99 18.57 -37.60
N LEU A 50 1.20 17.50 -37.53
CA LEU A 50 0.46 16.93 -38.64
C LEU A 50 -1.00 16.67 -38.24
N SER A 51 -1.94 16.94 -39.15
CA SER A 51 -3.35 16.54 -38.90
C SER A 51 -3.50 15.02 -38.93
N TYR A 52 -4.31 14.47 -38.00
CA TYR A 52 -4.63 13.04 -37.95
C TYR A 52 -5.29 12.51 -39.22
N ASN A 53 -5.85 13.42 -40.05
CA ASN A 53 -6.49 13.06 -41.32
C ASN A 53 -5.50 12.51 -42.34
N TYR A 54 -4.19 12.77 -42.19
CA TYR A 54 -3.13 12.22 -43.05
C TYR A 54 -2.73 10.78 -42.69
N LEU A 55 -3.21 10.26 -41.60
CA LEU A 55 -2.94 8.86 -41.22
C LEU A 55 -3.83 7.87 -41.98
N PRO A 56 -3.34 6.66 -42.28
CA PRO A 56 -4.16 5.58 -42.76
C PRO A 56 -5.34 5.31 -41.83
N GLU A 57 -6.52 4.97 -42.40
CA GLU A 57 -7.77 4.84 -41.63
C GLU A 57 -7.69 3.84 -40.48
N ASN A 58 -7.02 2.71 -40.71
CA ASN A 58 -6.80 1.69 -39.67
C ASN A 58 -5.97 2.19 -38.49
N ILE A 59 -4.97 3.05 -38.75
CA ILE A 59 -4.14 3.65 -37.69
C ILE A 59 -4.93 4.70 -36.94
N LYS A 60 -5.64 5.58 -37.68
CA LYS A 60 -6.51 6.60 -37.10
C LYS A 60 -7.55 5.99 -36.16
N THR A 61 -8.25 4.95 -36.64
CA THR A 61 -9.23 4.21 -35.84
C THR A 61 -8.60 3.63 -34.56
N ALA A 62 -7.43 2.96 -34.68
CA ALA A 62 -6.73 2.42 -33.52
C ALA A 62 -6.32 3.50 -32.51
N LEU A 63 -5.84 4.65 -32.98
CA LEU A 63 -5.47 5.76 -32.07
C LEU A 63 -6.69 6.33 -31.33
N ILE A 64 -7.85 6.39 -31.95
CA ILE A 64 -9.11 6.83 -31.33
C ILE A 64 -9.61 5.78 -30.33
N GLU A 65 -9.70 4.50 -30.72
CA GLU A 65 -10.18 3.41 -29.87
C GLU A 65 -9.31 3.21 -28.62
N HIS A 66 -8.01 3.39 -28.75
CA HIS A 66 -7.06 3.28 -27.65
C HIS A 66 -6.85 4.60 -26.87
N GLY A 67 -7.60 5.67 -27.21
CA GLY A 67 -7.62 6.92 -26.45
C GLY A 67 -6.40 7.84 -26.69
N TYR A 68 -5.61 7.62 -27.73
CA TYR A 68 -4.50 8.51 -28.11
C TYR A 68 -4.97 9.80 -28.78
N LEU A 69 -6.08 9.71 -29.52
CA LEU A 69 -6.79 10.84 -30.08
C LEU A 69 -8.14 10.96 -29.37
N VAL A 70 -8.43 12.15 -28.87
CA VAL A 70 -9.66 12.47 -28.16
C VAL A 70 -10.41 13.61 -28.86
N PRO A 71 -11.75 13.70 -28.76
CA PRO A 71 -12.50 14.82 -29.30
C PRO A 71 -11.91 16.17 -28.85
N THR A 72 -11.85 17.16 -29.77
CA THR A 72 -11.28 18.46 -29.47
C THR A 72 -11.99 19.22 -28.36
N ASP A 73 -13.29 19.00 -28.20
CA ASP A 73 -14.13 19.58 -27.16
C ASP A 73 -14.02 18.86 -25.81
N ARG A 74 -13.32 17.72 -25.75
CA ARG A 74 -13.12 17.00 -24.50
C ARG A 74 -12.13 17.73 -23.60
N ASP A 75 -12.59 18.11 -22.41
CA ASP A 75 -11.71 18.57 -21.33
C ASP A 75 -11.16 17.36 -20.57
N GLU A 76 -9.88 17.07 -20.77
CA GLU A 76 -9.22 15.93 -20.13
C GLU A 76 -8.95 16.18 -18.64
N ASN A 77 -8.85 17.43 -18.19
CA ASN A 77 -8.72 17.76 -16.75
C ASN A 77 -10.02 17.47 -16.01
N VAL A 78 -11.16 17.78 -16.62
CA VAL A 78 -12.48 17.42 -16.08
C VAL A 78 -12.64 15.89 -16.01
N ALA A 79 -12.26 15.17 -17.06
CA ALA A 79 -12.30 13.71 -17.09
C ALA A 79 -11.39 13.10 -16.00
N LEU A 80 -10.22 13.69 -15.77
CA LEU A 80 -9.31 13.30 -14.71
C LEU A 80 -9.92 13.56 -13.33
N ALA A 81 -10.53 14.72 -13.11
CA ALA A 81 -11.18 15.08 -11.87
C ALA A 81 -12.36 14.16 -11.53
N ILE A 82 -13.17 13.78 -12.55
CA ILE A 82 -14.24 12.80 -12.40
C ILE A 82 -13.69 11.44 -11.97
N LYS A 83 -12.67 10.93 -12.67
CA LYS A 83 -12.02 9.65 -12.33
C LYS A 83 -11.41 9.68 -10.91
N ALA A 84 -10.81 10.81 -10.50
CA ALA A 84 -10.30 11.02 -9.14
C ALA A 84 -11.43 10.92 -8.11
N THR A 85 -12.51 11.63 -8.36
CA THR A 85 -13.67 11.65 -7.47
C THR A 85 -14.30 10.27 -7.34
N GLU A 86 -14.45 9.54 -8.45
CA GLU A 86 -14.94 8.16 -8.44
C GLU A 86 -14.03 7.24 -7.61
N THR A 87 -12.70 7.37 -7.75
CA THR A 87 -11.74 6.58 -6.98
C THR A 87 -11.86 6.83 -5.47
N VAL A 88 -12.15 8.08 -5.07
CA VAL A 88 -12.34 8.46 -3.67
C VAL A 88 -13.69 7.98 -3.12
N LEU A 89 -14.75 8.11 -3.91
CA LEU A 89 -16.13 7.89 -3.45
C LEU A 89 -16.60 6.43 -3.60
N ASN A 90 -16.13 5.70 -4.63
CA ASN A 90 -16.55 4.33 -4.95
C ASN A 90 -15.68 3.27 -4.29
N GLU A 91 -15.46 3.37 -2.99
CA GLU A 91 -14.73 2.35 -2.24
C GLU A 91 -15.55 1.06 -2.18
N LYS A 92 -15.02 -0.01 -2.78
CA LYS A 92 -15.67 -1.33 -2.78
C LYS A 92 -15.56 -2.03 -1.41
N TYR A 93 -14.50 -1.74 -0.67
CA TYR A 93 -14.21 -2.38 0.61
C TYR A 93 -14.33 -1.38 1.76
N LEU A 94 -14.87 -1.85 2.89
CA LEU A 94 -14.64 -1.20 4.16
C LEU A 94 -13.20 -1.50 4.58
N SER A 95 -12.33 -0.52 4.45
CA SER A 95 -10.88 -0.66 4.62
C SER A 95 -10.45 -0.18 6.01
N LEU A 96 -9.97 -1.07 6.83
CA LEU A 96 -9.56 -0.79 8.21
C LEU A 96 -8.07 -1.06 8.39
N ILE A 97 -7.30 -0.07 8.81
CA ILE A 97 -5.99 -0.28 9.41
C ILE A 97 -6.19 -0.31 10.92
N ILE A 98 -5.88 -1.44 11.56
CA ILE A 98 -6.13 -1.64 12.98
C ILE A 98 -4.80 -1.78 13.71
N MET A 99 -4.61 -0.96 14.75
CA MET A 99 -3.44 -0.99 15.62
C MET A 99 -3.80 -1.75 16.92
N PRO A 100 -3.54 -3.08 17.00
CA PRO A 100 -3.92 -3.87 18.16
C PRO A 100 -3.14 -3.48 19.41
N THR A 101 -1.96 -2.86 19.21
CA THR A 101 -1.15 -2.20 20.23
C THR A 101 -0.28 -1.12 19.60
N GLU A 102 0.06 -0.10 20.35
CA GLU A 102 1.09 0.89 19.96
C GLU A 102 2.46 0.54 20.57
N GLN A 103 2.56 -0.52 21.38
CA GLN A 103 3.84 -1.02 21.88
C GLN A 103 4.56 -1.83 20.80
N CYS A 104 5.91 -1.81 20.88
CA CYS A 104 6.76 -2.55 19.97
C CYS A 104 7.97 -3.10 20.74
N ASN A 105 8.38 -4.31 20.42
CA ASN A 105 9.61 -4.91 20.94
C ASN A 105 10.90 -4.31 20.33
N PHE A 106 10.78 -3.48 19.25
CA PHE A 106 11.90 -2.79 18.63
C PHE A 106 12.00 -1.32 19.04
N ARG A 107 13.20 -0.73 18.81
CA ARG A 107 13.49 0.71 18.90
C ARG A 107 14.25 1.18 17.66
N CYS A 108 13.57 1.08 16.49
CA CYS A 108 14.14 1.52 15.22
C CYS A 108 14.51 3.01 15.26
N ARG A 109 15.65 3.37 14.67
CA ARG A 109 16.20 4.75 14.71
C ARG A 109 15.32 5.77 13.98
N TYR A 110 14.64 5.36 12.92
CA TYR A 110 13.74 6.21 12.12
C TYR A 110 12.25 6.09 12.50
N CYS A 111 11.93 5.40 13.60
CA CYS A 111 10.53 5.16 13.96
C CYS A 111 9.86 6.45 14.44
N TYR A 112 8.69 6.74 13.87
CA TYR A 112 7.85 7.87 14.25
C TYR A 112 6.84 7.53 15.35
N GLU A 113 6.65 6.25 15.67
CA GLU A 113 5.74 5.79 16.73
C GLU A 113 6.21 6.25 18.10
N THR A 114 5.26 6.68 18.93
CA THR A 114 5.54 7.24 20.25
C THR A 114 5.43 6.23 21.38
N PHE A 115 4.83 5.06 21.12
CA PHE A 115 4.61 3.98 22.09
C PHE A 115 3.82 4.41 23.34
N LYS A 116 2.98 5.46 23.24
CA LYS A 116 2.25 6.04 24.38
C LYS A 116 1.11 5.18 24.85
N LYS A 117 0.44 4.47 23.93
CA LYS A 117 -0.72 3.66 24.22
C LYS A 117 -0.37 2.17 24.23
N GLY A 118 -1.06 1.43 25.07
CA GLY A 118 -0.85 0.01 25.24
C GLY A 118 -1.69 -0.85 24.30
N LYS A 119 -1.92 -2.08 24.74
CA LYS A 119 -2.73 -3.07 24.04
C LYS A 119 -4.22 -2.69 24.07
N MET A 120 -4.90 -2.96 22.96
CA MET A 120 -6.32 -2.69 22.75
C MET A 120 -7.22 -3.45 23.72
N SER A 121 -8.09 -2.72 24.42
CA SER A 121 -9.06 -3.31 25.35
C SER A 121 -10.12 -4.17 24.64
N ARG A 122 -10.72 -5.12 25.35
CA ARG A 122 -11.82 -5.95 24.84
C ARG A 122 -13.03 -5.10 24.44
N GLU A 123 -13.27 -3.99 25.11
CA GLU A 123 -14.33 -3.06 24.78
C GLU A 123 -14.10 -2.41 23.42
N THR A 124 -12.88 -1.94 23.15
CA THR A 124 -12.48 -1.38 21.84
C THR A 124 -12.58 -2.43 20.75
N GLN A 125 -12.13 -3.67 21.00
CA GLN A 125 -12.27 -4.79 20.05
C GLN A 125 -13.74 -5.03 19.67
N ASN A 126 -14.63 -5.05 20.64
CA ASN A 126 -16.07 -5.23 20.41
C ASN A 126 -16.66 -4.04 19.64
N SER A 127 -16.18 -2.82 19.89
CA SER A 127 -16.60 -1.63 19.14
C SER A 127 -16.23 -1.72 17.65
N ILE A 128 -15.04 -2.24 17.33
CA ILE A 128 -14.62 -2.50 15.94
C ILE A 128 -15.53 -3.53 15.27
N ILE A 129 -15.79 -4.62 15.96
CA ILE A 129 -16.65 -5.71 15.46
C ILE A 129 -18.07 -5.18 15.18
N GLU A 130 -18.60 -4.37 16.06
CA GLU A 130 -19.93 -3.75 15.89
C GLU A 130 -19.93 -2.73 14.75
N PHE A 131 -18.86 -1.94 14.61
CA PHE A 131 -18.69 -1.01 13.51
C PHE A 131 -18.72 -1.74 12.14
N VAL A 132 -17.98 -2.85 12.03
CA VAL A 132 -18.01 -3.70 10.82
C VAL A 132 -19.41 -4.23 10.57
N ARG A 133 -20.08 -4.77 11.60
CA ARG A 133 -21.44 -5.35 11.48
C ARG A 133 -22.45 -4.35 10.94
N LYS A 134 -22.40 -3.09 11.39
CA LYS A 134 -23.32 -2.02 10.98
C LYS A 134 -23.07 -1.53 9.56
N ASN A 135 -21.83 -1.57 9.10
CA ASN A 135 -21.45 -0.93 7.85
C ASN A 135 -21.29 -1.90 6.67
N ILE A 136 -21.13 -3.20 6.91
CA ILE A 136 -20.78 -4.18 5.87
C ILE A 136 -21.77 -4.26 4.72
N ALA A 137 -23.06 -3.94 4.96
CA ALA A 137 -24.08 -3.95 3.92
C ALA A 137 -23.76 -2.99 2.76
N ASN A 138 -23.07 -1.89 3.05
CA ASN A 138 -22.73 -0.84 2.09
C ASN A 138 -21.49 -1.17 1.23
N TYR A 139 -20.81 -2.30 1.48
CA TYR A 139 -19.56 -2.67 0.83
C TYR A 139 -19.63 -4.07 0.21
N THR A 140 -18.72 -4.36 -0.70
CA THR A 140 -18.54 -5.70 -1.29
C THR A 140 -17.72 -6.62 -0.38
N GLY A 141 -17.00 -6.04 0.58
CA GLY A 141 -16.19 -6.79 1.54
C GLY A 141 -15.53 -5.89 2.59
N VAL A 142 -14.73 -6.52 3.43
CA VAL A 142 -13.90 -5.87 4.45
C VAL A 142 -12.44 -6.16 4.16
N SER A 143 -11.61 -5.12 4.18
CA SER A 143 -10.15 -5.22 4.13
C SER A 143 -9.59 -4.81 5.49
N VAL A 144 -8.77 -5.66 6.10
CA VAL A 144 -8.11 -5.35 7.38
C VAL A 144 -6.61 -5.41 7.19
N VAL A 145 -5.92 -4.33 7.55
CA VAL A 145 -4.46 -4.30 7.64
C VAL A 145 -4.07 -4.14 9.10
N TRP A 146 -3.35 -5.10 9.63
CA TRP A 146 -2.79 -5.06 10.97
C TRP A 146 -1.53 -4.20 10.97
N PHE A 147 -1.49 -3.22 11.85
CA PHE A 147 -0.44 -2.19 11.92
C PHE A 147 -0.20 -1.78 13.38
N GLY A 148 0.56 -0.72 13.62
CA GLY A 148 0.84 -0.13 14.93
C GLY A 148 2.32 -0.26 15.30
N GLY A 149 2.62 -0.36 16.59
CA GLY A 149 3.98 -0.61 17.03
C GLY A 149 4.49 -1.95 16.48
N GLU A 150 4.04 -3.05 17.09
CA GLU A 150 4.19 -4.41 16.54
C GLU A 150 2.91 -5.21 16.77
N PRO A 151 2.14 -5.56 15.72
CA PRO A 151 0.87 -6.27 15.88
C PRO A 151 0.98 -7.60 16.59
N LEU A 152 2.10 -8.30 16.45
CA LEU A 152 2.31 -9.63 17.05
C LEU A 152 2.57 -9.58 18.55
N GLU A 153 2.84 -8.41 19.14
CA GLU A 153 2.85 -8.20 20.60
C GLU A 153 1.43 -8.27 21.20
N ALA A 154 0.40 -8.24 20.34
CA ALA A 154 -1.01 -8.35 20.71
C ALA A 154 -1.75 -9.35 19.81
N LEU A 155 -1.15 -10.52 19.56
CA LEU A 155 -1.67 -11.57 18.66
C LEU A 155 -3.09 -11.99 19.03
N ASP A 156 -3.42 -12.11 20.33
CA ASP A 156 -4.75 -12.45 20.81
C ASP A 156 -5.84 -11.44 20.42
N VAL A 157 -5.49 -10.16 20.26
CA VAL A 157 -6.38 -9.12 19.72
C VAL A 157 -6.61 -9.34 18.22
N VAL A 158 -5.53 -9.66 17.48
CA VAL A 158 -5.60 -10.00 16.04
C VAL A 158 -6.51 -11.22 15.85
N GLU A 159 -6.29 -12.29 16.62
CA GLU A 159 -7.08 -13.52 16.56
C GLU A 159 -8.57 -13.24 16.82
N TYR A 160 -8.88 -12.57 17.92
CA TYR A 160 -10.27 -12.32 18.31
C TYR A 160 -11.06 -11.49 17.31
N ILE A 161 -10.49 -10.37 16.85
CA ILE A 161 -11.16 -9.49 15.88
C ILE A 161 -11.31 -10.20 14.53
N SER A 162 -10.24 -10.85 14.04
CA SER A 162 -10.27 -11.58 12.76
C SER A 162 -11.36 -12.64 12.73
N GLU A 163 -11.44 -13.51 13.76
CA GLU A 163 -12.48 -14.55 13.84
C GLU A 163 -13.90 -13.98 13.76
N LYS A 164 -14.16 -12.88 14.47
CA LYS A 164 -15.49 -12.27 14.50
C LYS A 164 -15.82 -11.59 13.18
N VAL A 165 -14.86 -10.85 12.58
CA VAL A 165 -15.07 -10.18 11.30
C VAL A 165 -15.24 -11.17 10.17
N ILE A 166 -14.46 -12.24 10.12
CA ILE A 166 -14.62 -13.34 9.15
C ILE A 166 -16.04 -13.92 9.22
N LYS A 167 -16.54 -14.22 10.43
CA LYS A 167 -17.91 -14.74 10.62
C LYS A 167 -18.99 -13.74 10.16
N ILE A 168 -18.78 -12.44 10.38
CA ILE A 168 -19.69 -11.39 9.87
C ILE A 168 -19.69 -11.38 8.34
N CYS A 169 -18.52 -11.40 7.70
CA CYS A 169 -18.41 -11.42 6.25
C CYS A 169 -19.06 -12.65 5.63
N GLN A 170 -18.82 -13.83 6.22
CA GLN A 170 -19.44 -15.10 5.78
C GLN A 170 -20.98 -15.04 5.81
N ARG A 171 -21.55 -14.57 6.94
CA ARG A 171 -23.01 -14.43 7.10
C ARG A 171 -23.61 -13.44 6.11
N ALA A 172 -22.89 -12.34 5.83
CA ALA A 172 -23.31 -11.33 4.88
C ALA A 172 -23.02 -11.71 3.41
N LYS A 173 -22.37 -12.84 3.13
CA LYS A 173 -21.87 -13.26 1.81
C LYS A 173 -20.95 -12.22 1.18
N LYS A 174 -20.06 -11.64 1.99
CA LYS A 174 -19.10 -10.59 1.61
C LYS A 174 -17.68 -11.11 1.70
N THR A 175 -16.79 -10.51 0.91
CA THR A 175 -15.36 -10.87 0.91
C THR A 175 -14.66 -10.36 2.17
N TYR A 176 -13.71 -11.13 2.68
CA TYR A 176 -12.73 -10.70 3.69
C TYR A 176 -11.33 -10.86 3.13
N VAL A 177 -10.53 -9.81 3.22
CA VAL A 177 -9.10 -9.83 2.89
C VAL A 177 -8.32 -9.22 4.04
N SER A 178 -7.13 -9.76 4.33
CA SER A 178 -6.32 -9.23 5.42
C SER A 178 -4.84 -9.26 5.09
N GLY A 179 -4.12 -8.24 5.57
CA GLY A 179 -2.69 -8.12 5.52
C GLY A 179 -2.11 -7.66 6.85
N MET A 180 -0.79 -7.69 6.97
CA MET A 180 -0.07 -7.28 8.17
C MET A 180 1.23 -6.57 7.82
N THR A 181 1.48 -5.43 8.46
CA THR A 181 2.81 -4.84 8.56
C THR A 181 3.40 -5.24 9.90
N THR A 182 4.48 -6.01 9.87
CA THR A 182 5.15 -6.53 11.08
C THR A 182 6.67 -6.43 10.94
N ASN A 183 7.37 -6.35 12.05
CA ASN A 183 8.82 -6.46 12.04
C ASN A 183 9.33 -7.89 11.76
N GLY A 184 8.46 -8.89 11.84
CA GLY A 184 8.76 -10.29 11.52
C GLY A 184 9.47 -11.08 12.64
N TYR A 185 9.85 -10.45 13.74
CA TYR A 185 10.60 -11.09 14.82
C TYR A 185 9.80 -12.19 15.52
N ASN A 186 8.53 -11.91 15.82
CA ASN A 186 7.61 -12.88 16.45
C ASN A 186 6.78 -13.66 15.42
N LEU A 187 7.08 -13.56 14.13
CA LEU A 187 6.41 -14.30 13.07
C LEU A 187 7.02 -15.70 12.92
N THR A 188 6.87 -16.52 13.98
CA THR A 188 7.31 -17.91 13.91
C THR A 188 6.45 -18.74 12.95
N PRO A 189 6.87 -19.94 12.51
CA PRO A 189 6.04 -20.84 11.71
C PRO A 189 4.67 -21.12 12.32
N GLU A 190 4.59 -21.28 13.65
CA GLU A 190 3.34 -21.54 14.37
C GLU A 190 2.41 -20.31 14.35
N VAL A 191 2.96 -19.12 14.55
CA VAL A 191 2.21 -17.86 14.46
C VAL A 191 1.73 -17.63 13.03
N TYR A 192 2.59 -17.88 12.05
CA TYR A 192 2.22 -17.78 10.64
C TYR A 192 1.08 -18.74 10.26
N GLU A 193 1.10 -19.99 10.73
CA GLU A 193 0.02 -20.94 10.48
C GLU A 193 -1.32 -20.44 11.04
N LYS A 194 -1.34 -19.89 12.25
CA LYS A 194 -2.53 -19.27 12.85
C LYS A 194 -3.03 -18.10 12.00
N LEU A 195 -2.15 -17.20 11.59
CA LEU A 195 -2.50 -16.05 10.78
C LEU A 195 -3.01 -16.44 9.38
N TYR A 196 -2.46 -17.48 8.77
CA TYR A 196 -2.96 -18.04 7.52
C TYR A 196 -4.41 -18.51 7.65
N ASN A 197 -4.74 -19.23 8.73
CA ASN A 197 -6.09 -19.70 9.02
C ASN A 197 -7.07 -18.51 9.24
N LEU A 198 -6.57 -17.38 9.75
CA LEU A 198 -7.29 -16.11 9.89
C LEU A 198 -7.30 -15.26 8.59
N LYS A 199 -6.84 -15.81 7.45
CA LYS A 199 -6.82 -15.15 6.14
C LYS A 199 -5.92 -13.91 6.08
N VAL A 200 -4.89 -13.84 6.92
CA VAL A 200 -3.82 -12.85 6.74
C VAL A 200 -2.89 -13.39 5.65
N LEU A 201 -3.03 -12.85 4.43
CA LEU A 201 -2.40 -13.39 3.23
C LEU A 201 -1.37 -12.45 2.60
N SER A 202 -1.23 -11.24 3.11
CA SER A 202 -0.17 -10.32 2.67
C SER A 202 0.60 -9.78 3.86
N TYR A 203 1.92 -9.78 3.73
CA TYR A 203 2.82 -9.31 4.78
C TYR A 203 3.77 -8.26 4.23
N GLN A 204 3.88 -7.13 4.92
CA GLN A 204 4.98 -6.20 4.73
C GLN A 204 5.97 -6.38 5.88
N ILE A 205 7.19 -6.81 5.56
CA ILE A 205 8.25 -7.04 6.54
C ILE A 205 9.46 -6.22 6.14
N THR A 206 10.09 -5.57 7.11
CA THR A 206 11.22 -4.68 6.83
C THR A 206 12.55 -5.36 7.10
N LEU A 207 13.43 -5.38 6.09
CA LEU A 207 14.84 -5.71 6.19
C LEU A 207 15.66 -4.53 5.65
N ASP A 208 16.40 -3.85 6.52
CA ASP A 208 17.14 -2.64 6.20
C ASP A 208 18.63 -2.95 5.98
N GLY A 209 18.93 -3.50 4.79
CA GLY A 209 20.28 -3.92 4.44
C GLY A 209 20.64 -5.32 4.96
N PHE A 210 21.92 -5.66 4.96
CA PHE A 210 22.43 -6.89 5.52
C PHE A 210 22.56 -6.77 7.05
N LYS A 211 22.99 -7.82 7.73
CA LYS A 211 22.94 -7.97 9.19
C LYS A 211 23.41 -6.73 9.97
N THR A 212 24.60 -6.22 9.67
CA THR A 212 25.18 -5.09 10.40
C THR A 212 24.36 -3.81 10.24
N GLN A 213 23.96 -3.47 9.01
CA GLN A 213 23.14 -2.28 8.74
C GLN A 213 21.76 -2.43 9.38
N HIS A 214 21.14 -3.62 9.26
CA HIS A 214 19.83 -3.89 9.83
C HIS A 214 19.85 -3.77 11.36
N ASP A 215 20.75 -4.48 12.04
CA ASP A 215 20.80 -4.52 13.50
C ASP A 215 21.12 -3.15 14.10
N ASN A 216 21.93 -2.32 13.42
CA ASN A 216 22.19 -0.94 13.82
C ASN A 216 20.96 -0.02 13.69
N GLN A 217 20.02 -0.34 12.80
CA GLN A 217 18.84 0.50 12.57
C GLN A 217 17.59 -0.02 13.30
N ARG A 218 17.46 -1.32 13.47
CA ARG A 218 16.24 -2.01 13.93
C ARG A 218 16.52 -2.95 15.11
N MET A 219 17.08 -2.39 16.16
CA MET A 219 17.42 -3.11 17.38
C MET A 219 16.20 -3.41 18.26
N LEU A 220 16.29 -4.45 19.06
CA LEU A 220 15.39 -4.69 20.19
C LEU A 220 15.45 -3.53 21.21
N ILE A 221 14.44 -3.47 22.09
CA ILE A 221 14.42 -2.52 23.23
C ILE A 221 15.68 -2.59 24.08
N ASN A 222 16.25 -3.78 24.26
CA ASN A 222 17.48 -4.04 25.02
C ASN A 222 18.77 -3.86 24.21
N GLY A 223 18.67 -3.39 22.95
CA GLY A 223 19.81 -3.18 22.04
C GLY A 223 20.25 -4.44 21.29
N GLY A 224 19.59 -5.59 21.45
CA GLY A 224 19.94 -6.83 20.74
C GLY A 224 19.65 -6.75 19.25
N GLY A 225 20.41 -7.54 18.45
CA GLY A 225 20.19 -7.68 17.02
C GLY A 225 18.90 -8.47 16.70
N THR A 226 18.37 -8.26 15.51
CA THR A 226 17.05 -8.80 15.11
C THR A 226 17.09 -9.51 13.76
N PHE A 227 18.11 -9.26 12.94
CA PHE A 227 18.23 -9.75 11.58
C PHE A 227 18.12 -11.27 11.48
N ASP A 228 18.94 -12.00 12.25
CA ASP A 228 19.01 -13.45 12.14
C ASP A 228 17.68 -14.13 12.47
N THR A 229 16.99 -13.67 13.52
CA THR A 229 15.68 -14.19 13.92
C THR A 229 14.62 -13.96 12.83
N ILE A 230 14.58 -12.75 12.24
CA ILE A 230 13.62 -12.44 11.17
C ILE A 230 13.91 -13.31 9.93
N VAL A 231 15.18 -13.42 9.53
CA VAL A 231 15.57 -14.21 8.35
C VAL A 231 15.31 -15.71 8.57
N ASP A 232 15.55 -16.23 9.78
CA ASP A 232 15.26 -17.62 10.10
C ASP A 232 13.76 -17.89 10.02
N ASN A 233 12.92 -17.06 10.64
CA ASN A 233 11.46 -17.14 10.53
C ASN A 233 11.00 -17.16 9.08
N LEU A 234 11.44 -16.19 8.26
CA LEU A 234 11.06 -16.09 6.86
C LEU A 234 11.53 -17.29 6.04
N THR A 235 12.72 -17.84 6.34
CA THR A 235 13.27 -19.01 5.65
C THR A 235 12.47 -20.27 5.99
N GLN A 236 12.04 -20.44 7.23
CA GLN A 236 11.19 -21.54 7.64
C GLN A 236 9.79 -21.42 7.03
N ILE A 237 9.18 -20.24 7.08
CA ILE A 237 7.88 -19.94 6.46
C ILE A 237 7.89 -20.21 4.96
N LYS A 238 8.95 -19.81 4.26
CA LYS A 238 9.12 -20.08 2.83
C LYS A 238 9.01 -21.58 2.50
N LYS A 239 9.47 -22.46 3.39
CA LYS A 239 9.37 -23.92 3.20
C LYS A 239 7.93 -24.45 3.34
N MET A 240 7.05 -23.72 4.04
CA MET A 240 5.64 -24.13 4.26
C MET A 240 4.76 -24.00 3.01
N ARG A 241 5.16 -23.20 2.03
CA ARG A 241 4.53 -23.09 0.70
C ARG A 241 3.01 -22.88 0.71
N LYS A 242 2.51 -21.97 1.55
CA LYS A 242 1.08 -21.66 1.59
C LYS A 242 0.64 -20.93 0.32
N ILE A 243 -0.50 -21.32 -0.24
CA ILE A 243 -1.04 -20.76 -1.48
C ILE A 243 -1.66 -19.39 -1.22
N GLY A 244 -1.43 -18.44 -2.13
CA GLY A 244 -2.08 -17.12 -2.10
C GLY A 244 -1.47 -16.14 -1.10
N VAL A 245 -0.32 -16.47 -0.50
CA VAL A 245 0.38 -15.56 0.42
C VAL A 245 1.46 -14.77 -0.32
N LEU A 246 1.57 -13.50 0.01
CA LEU A 246 2.57 -12.58 -0.54
C LEU A 246 3.35 -11.91 0.60
N PHE A 247 4.67 -11.88 0.44
CA PHE A 247 5.59 -11.17 1.32
C PHE A 247 6.23 -10.02 0.55
N MET A 248 6.02 -8.80 1.03
CA MET A 248 6.69 -7.61 0.56
C MET A 248 7.85 -7.30 1.51
N ILE A 249 9.06 -7.54 1.07
CA ILE A 249 10.26 -7.22 1.85
C ILE A 249 10.63 -5.77 1.57
N ARG A 250 10.28 -4.90 2.51
CA ARG A 250 10.54 -3.46 2.45
C ARG A 250 11.95 -3.18 2.95
N THR A 251 12.68 -2.34 2.22
CA THR A 251 13.98 -1.81 2.65
C THR A 251 13.91 -0.29 2.70
N ASN A 252 14.13 0.30 3.88
CA ASN A 252 14.26 1.75 4.04
C ASN A 252 15.72 2.13 3.83
N PHE A 253 16.06 2.52 2.62
CA PHE A 253 17.43 2.81 2.21
C PHE A 253 17.98 4.05 2.89
N THR A 254 19.20 3.89 3.45
CA THR A 254 20.07 4.92 3.98
C THR A 254 21.39 4.91 3.21
N LYS A 255 22.25 5.92 3.42
CA LYS A 255 23.59 5.97 2.82
C LYS A 255 24.39 4.69 3.10
N ALA A 256 24.40 4.22 4.36
CA ALA A 256 25.12 3.03 4.77
C ALA A 256 24.62 1.74 4.06
N ILE A 257 23.33 1.65 3.76
CA ILE A 257 22.78 0.51 3.00
C ILE A 257 23.17 0.61 1.53
N LEU A 258 23.16 1.82 0.95
CA LEU A 258 23.54 2.02 -0.46
C LEU A 258 25.03 1.72 -0.69
N GLU A 259 25.90 2.08 0.25
CA GLU A 259 27.34 1.75 0.19
C GLU A 259 27.62 0.25 0.23
N ASN A 260 26.74 -0.54 0.84
CA ASN A 260 26.86 -1.99 1.01
C ASN A 260 25.79 -2.77 0.24
N ILE A 261 25.19 -2.17 -0.80
CA ILE A 261 24.03 -2.71 -1.49
C ILE A 261 24.28 -4.08 -2.14
N ASP A 262 25.47 -4.30 -2.70
CA ASP A 262 25.80 -5.53 -3.41
C ASP A 262 25.87 -6.75 -2.48
N GLU A 263 26.36 -6.58 -1.25
CA GLU A 263 26.32 -7.62 -0.22
C GLU A 263 24.88 -7.97 0.15
N TYR A 264 24.04 -6.94 0.37
CA TYR A 264 22.64 -7.13 0.71
C TYR A 264 21.84 -7.80 -0.41
N LEU A 265 22.02 -7.37 -1.65
CA LEU A 265 21.30 -7.95 -2.79
C LEU A 265 21.75 -9.38 -3.10
N THR A 266 23.03 -9.72 -2.88
CA THR A 266 23.53 -11.08 -2.95
C THR A 266 22.84 -11.98 -1.93
N PHE A 267 22.77 -11.54 -0.69
CA PHE A 267 22.01 -12.23 0.37
C PHE A 267 20.52 -12.38 -0.02
N TYR A 268 19.86 -11.28 -0.42
CA TYR A 268 18.45 -11.28 -0.78
C TYR A 268 18.17 -12.26 -1.91
N LYS A 269 18.97 -12.22 -2.97
CA LYS A 269 18.86 -13.12 -4.13
C LYS A 269 18.98 -14.59 -3.73
N LYS A 270 19.95 -14.91 -2.89
CA LYS A 270 20.15 -16.27 -2.38
C LYS A 270 18.98 -16.75 -1.54
N THR A 271 18.43 -15.89 -0.71
CA THR A 271 17.40 -16.25 0.27
C THR A 271 15.99 -16.26 -0.32
N PHE A 272 15.62 -15.22 -1.09
CA PHE A 272 14.25 -15.00 -1.57
C PHE A 272 14.10 -14.95 -3.09
N GLY A 273 15.15 -14.62 -3.82
CA GLY A 273 15.13 -14.04 -5.16
C GLY A 273 14.46 -14.85 -6.29
N ASN A 274 14.16 -16.11 -6.09
CA ASN A 274 13.49 -16.95 -7.12
C ASN A 274 12.07 -17.36 -6.70
N ASP A 275 11.58 -16.87 -5.57
CA ASP A 275 10.26 -17.19 -5.06
C ASP A 275 9.31 -16.01 -5.31
N ARG A 276 8.30 -16.21 -6.15
CA ARG A 276 7.31 -15.16 -6.49
C ARG A 276 6.40 -14.76 -5.33
N GLN A 277 6.44 -15.48 -4.23
CA GLN A 277 5.76 -15.07 -3.00
C GLN A 277 6.49 -13.91 -2.31
N PHE A 278 7.79 -13.70 -2.62
CA PHE A 278 8.60 -12.62 -2.06
C PHE A 278 8.88 -11.55 -3.12
N SER A 279 8.50 -10.33 -2.83
CA SER A 279 8.78 -9.15 -3.66
C SER A 279 9.63 -8.16 -2.89
N PHE A 280 10.53 -7.49 -3.61
CA PHE A 280 11.33 -6.41 -3.06
C PHE A 280 10.55 -5.09 -3.12
N TYR A 281 10.59 -4.29 -2.06
CA TYR A 281 9.97 -2.97 -2.03
C TYR A 281 10.97 -1.90 -1.63
N ILE A 282 11.23 -0.97 -2.57
CA ILE A 282 12.16 0.13 -2.37
C ILE A 282 11.45 1.24 -1.61
N GLN A 283 12.04 1.67 -0.51
CA GLN A 283 11.61 2.85 0.22
C GLN A 283 12.82 3.70 0.58
N LYS A 284 12.76 5.00 0.32
CA LYS A 284 13.71 5.95 0.91
C LYS A 284 13.43 6.09 2.39
N ALA A 285 14.44 5.98 3.24
CA ALA A 285 14.31 6.37 4.63
C ALA A 285 14.04 7.88 4.70
N SER A 286 12.98 8.29 5.36
CA SER A 286 12.51 9.68 5.39
C SER A 286 12.13 10.07 6.81
N ASP A 287 12.15 11.37 7.08
CA ASP A 287 11.60 11.92 8.31
C ASP A 287 10.07 12.00 8.20
N TRP A 288 9.39 11.06 8.82
CA TRP A 288 7.93 11.02 8.95
C TRP A 288 7.41 11.69 10.23
N GLY A 289 8.27 12.41 10.93
CA GLY A 289 8.01 12.98 12.24
C GLY A 289 8.54 12.10 13.38
N GLY A 290 8.39 12.59 14.61
CA GLY A 290 8.88 11.90 15.80
C GLY A 290 10.26 12.37 16.26
N THR A 291 10.56 12.14 17.53
CA THR A 291 11.78 12.67 18.18
C THR A 291 13.06 11.94 17.78
N ARG A 292 12.94 10.68 17.32
CA ARG A 292 14.10 9.83 16.99
C ARG A 292 14.71 10.15 15.63
N VAL A 293 13.89 10.53 14.67
CA VAL A 293 14.34 10.81 13.29
C VAL A 293 15.31 11.98 13.23
N LYS A 294 15.20 12.95 14.12
CA LYS A 294 16.11 14.12 14.17
C LYS A 294 17.58 13.75 14.30
N SER A 295 17.90 12.69 15.04
CA SER A 295 19.26 12.17 15.17
C SER A 295 19.74 11.35 13.98
N PHE A 296 18.84 11.03 13.06
CA PHE A 296 19.06 10.14 11.91
C PHE A 296 19.15 10.90 10.57
N SER A 297 18.87 12.21 10.56
CA SER A 297 18.76 13.03 9.34
C SER A 297 20.00 12.99 8.43
N SER A 298 21.20 12.90 9.02
CA SER A 298 22.48 12.84 8.27
C SER A 298 22.66 11.53 7.49
N GLU A 299 21.93 10.48 7.83
CA GLU A 299 22.00 9.17 7.18
C GLU A 299 21.00 9.01 6.02
N LEU A 300 20.15 10.00 5.80
CA LEU A 300 19.19 9.98 4.69
C LEU A 300 19.91 10.15 3.34
N ALA A 301 19.49 9.36 2.37
CA ALA A 301 19.99 9.44 1.00
C ALA A 301 19.04 10.30 0.15
N ASP A 302 19.56 11.01 -0.86
CA ASP A 302 18.75 11.92 -1.67
C ASP A 302 17.99 11.20 -2.78
N ASP A 303 18.66 10.63 -3.75
CA ASP A 303 18.03 9.87 -4.82
C ASP A 303 18.36 8.39 -4.70
N VAL A 304 17.37 7.61 -4.26
CA VAL A 304 17.53 6.17 -3.99
C VAL A 304 16.96 5.33 -5.13
N TYR A 305 15.84 5.78 -5.71
CA TYR A 305 14.97 4.89 -6.49
C TYR A 305 15.64 4.41 -7.78
N ALA A 306 16.12 5.32 -8.61
CA ALA A 306 16.72 4.98 -9.90
C ALA A 306 17.97 4.09 -9.76
N PHE A 307 18.84 4.41 -8.78
CA PHE A 307 20.03 3.63 -8.49
C PHE A 307 19.70 2.21 -8.02
N VAL A 308 18.81 2.08 -7.02
CA VAL A 308 18.42 0.77 -6.49
C VAL A 308 17.69 -0.05 -7.54
N LEU A 309 16.81 0.57 -8.33
CA LEU A 309 16.10 -0.11 -9.42
C LEU A 309 17.06 -0.71 -10.46
N LYS A 310 18.11 0.04 -10.83
CA LYS A 310 19.18 -0.45 -11.70
C LYS A 310 19.87 -1.68 -11.09
N LYS A 311 20.26 -1.60 -9.81
CA LYS A 311 20.90 -2.71 -9.09
C LYS A 311 19.99 -3.95 -9.01
N LEU A 312 18.71 -3.78 -8.71
CA LEU A 312 17.76 -4.91 -8.66
C LEU A 312 17.61 -5.61 -10.02
N LYS A 313 17.67 -4.87 -11.13
CA LYS A 313 17.70 -5.43 -12.48
C LYS A 313 18.99 -6.23 -12.73
N GLU A 314 20.16 -5.70 -12.35
CA GLU A 314 21.45 -6.39 -12.45
C GLU A 314 21.45 -7.73 -11.69
N TYR A 315 20.84 -7.76 -10.51
CA TYR A 315 20.70 -8.96 -9.68
C TYR A 315 19.52 -9.85 -10.09
N ASN A 316 18.69 -9.46 -11.07
CA ASN A 316 17.46 -10.15 -11.45
C ASN A 316 16.56 -10.46 -10.23
N ILE A 317 16.27 -9.43 -9.43
CA ILE A 317 15.39 -9.50 -8.26
C ILE A 317 14.00 -9.01 -8.63
N TYR A 318 12.98 -9.75 -8.19
CA TYR A 318 11.58 -9.47 -8.49
C TYR A 318 11.02 -8.33 -7.61
N LEU A 319 10.49 -7.30 -8.26
CA LEU A 319 9.92 -6.11 -7.63
C LEU A 319 8.41 -6.20 -7.33
N GLY A 320 7.77 -7.31 -7.66
CA GLY A 320 6.32 -7.40 -7.57
C GLY A 320 5.58 -6.77 -8.77
N ARG A 321 4.27 -6.99 -8.84
CA ARG A 321 3.45 -6.50 -9.97
C ARG A 321 3.20 -4.99 -9.96
N SER A 322 3.29 -4.36 -8.79
CA SER A 322 2.94 -2.95 -8.61
C SER A 322 4.01 -1.95 -9.10
N SER A 323 5.24 -2.40 -9.36
CA SER A 323 6.36 -1.50 -9.58
C SER A 323 6.65 -1.12 -11.03
N HIS A 324 6.07 -1.79 -12.04
CA HIS A 324 6.43 -1.56 -13.44
C HIS A 324 5.40 -0.80 -14.26
N PHE A 325 4.13 -0.81 -13.86
CA PHE A 325 3.06 -0.13 -14.58
C PHE A 325 2.41 1.00 -13.78
N SER A 326 2.55 1.02 -12.45
CA SER A 326 1.94 2.07 -11.60
C SER A 326 2.52 3.46 -11.85
N GLU A 327 3.75 3.56 -12.37
CA GLU A 327 4.35 4.84 -12.74
C GLU A 327 3.81 5.37 -14.08
N LEU A 328 3.31 4.48 -14.94
CA LEU A 328 2.77 4.83 -16.26
C LEU A 328 1.25 4.98 -16.24
N GLU A 329 0.57 4.31 -15.32
CA GLU A 329 -0.88 4.49 -15.18
C GLU A 329 -1.14 5.84 -14.52
N CYS A 330 -2.06 6.61 -15.09
CA CYS A 330 -2.76 7.65 -14.33
C CYS A 330 -3.64 6.93 -13.30
N GLU A 331 -3.01 6.08 -12.49
CA GLU A 331 -3.54 5.76 -11.20
C GLU A 331 -3.52 7.09 -10.45
N LEU A 332 -4.71 7.64 -10.33
CA LEU A 332 -4.96 8.62 -9.29
C LEU A 332 -4.73 7.86 -7.99
N ASN A 333 -3.45 7.71 -7.63
CA ASN A 333 -3.01 7.20 -6.34
C ASN A 333 -3.46 8.19 -5.28
N THR A 334 -4.79 8.29 -5.17
CA THR A 334 -5.40 9.04 -4.09
C THR A 334 -4.95 8.36 -2.82
N CYS A 335 -4.24 9.10 -1.98
CA CYS A 335 -3.82 8.64 -0.67
C CYS A 335 -5.01 7.96 0.02
N TYR A 336 -4.80 6.81 0.62
CA TYR A 336 -5.86 6.09 1.33
C TYR A 336 -6.58 6.96 2.37
N ALA A 337 -5.88 7.95 2.95
CA ALA A 337 -6.43 8.90 3.91
C ALA A 337 -7.58 9.77 3.34
N ALA A 338 -7.65 9.93 2.02
CA ALA A 338 -8.73 10.67 1.36
C ALA A 338 -9.94 9.79 0.99
N LYS A 339 -9.86 8.47 1.14
CA LYS A 339 -10.91 7.54 0.72
C LYS A 339 -12.02 7.43 1.74
N LYS A 340 -13.29 7.48 1.29
CA LYS A 340 -14.48 7.50 2.15
C LYS A 340 -14.62 6.26 3.05
N GLY A 341 -14.27 5.09 2.58
CA GLY A 341 -14.43 3.81 3.29
C GLY A 341 -13.20 3.37 4.07
N HIS A 342 -12.21 4.26 4.25
CA HIS A 342 -10.93 3.95 4.88
C HIS A 342 -10.81 4.58 6.27
N PHE A 343 -10.37 3.78 7.26
CA PHE A 343 -10.20 4.23 8.64
C PHE A 343 -8.96 3.59 9.27
N VAL A 344 -8.20 4.37 10.01
CA VAL A 344 -7.14 3.89 10.90
C VAL A 344 -7.66 3.89 12.33
N ILE A 345 -7.56 2.78 13.03
CA ILE A 345 -8.12 2.63 14.38
C ILE A 345 -6.98 2.34 15.36
N GLY A 346 -6.73 3.31 16.23
CA GLY A 346 -5.75 3.21 17.29
C GLY A 346 -6.15 2.21 18.39
N SER A 347 -5.19 1.80 19.20
CA SER A 347 -5.41 0.81 20.26
C SER A 347 -6.42 1.25 21.35
N ASP A 348 -6.65 2.54 21.48
CA ASP A 348 -7.64 3.14 22.38
C ASP A 348 -9.00 3.42 21.70
N GLY A 349 -9.19 3.02 20.45
CA GLY A 349 -10.39 3.24 19.66
C GLY A 349 -10.46 4.60 18.98
N THR A 350 -9.42 5.43 19.06
CA THR A 350 -9.35 6.68 18.29
C THR A 350 -9.31 6.37 16.81
N ILE A 351 -10.08 7.11 16.00
CA ILE A 351 -10.13 6.96 14.55
C ILE A 351 -9.26 8.05 13.93
N TYR A 352 -8.34 7.63 13.08
CA TYR A 352 -7.44 8.50 12.33
C TYR A 352 -7.67 8.31 10.82
N MET A 353 -7.23 9.28 10.04
CA MET A 353 -7.18 9.17 8.57
C MET A 353 -5.85 8.60 8.09
N CYS A 354 -4.74 8.92 8.78
CA CYS A 354 -3.38 8.58 8.36
C CYS A 354 -2.60 7.85 9.46
N THR A 355 -1.73 6.91 9.08
CA THR A 355 -0.88 6.17 10.03
C THR A 355 0.38 6.91 10.44
N THR A 356 0.80 7.96 9.71
CA THR A 356 2.08 8.66 9.97
C THR A 356 1.94 9.92 10.82
N GLN A 357 0.73 10.42 11.04
CA GLN A 357 0.45 11.66 11.76
C GLN A 357 -0.42 11.44 13.00
N LEU A 358 -0.11 10.42 13.78
CA LEU A 358 -0.95 10.00 14.92
C LEU A 358 -1.02 11.03 16.05
N ASP A 359 0.00 11.87 16.20
CA ASP A 359 0.05 12.93 17.21
C ASP A 359 -0.57 14.28 16.74
N PHE A 360 -1.01 14.38 15.48
CA PHE A 360 -1.62 15.60 14.95
C PHE A 360 -3.13 15.60 15.22
N PRO A 361 -3.67 16.65 15.87
CA PRO A 361 -5.10 16.72 16.22
C PRO A 361 -6.02 16.61 15.00
N GLU A 362 -5.61 17.15 13.85
CA GLU A 362 -6.36 17.17 12.59
C GLU A 362 -6.55 15.76 12.02
N ASN A 363 -5.64 14.85 12.34
CA ASN A 363 -5.72 13.45 11.93
C ASN A 363 -6.76 12.65 12.76
N ASN A 364 -7.16 13.16 13.93
CA ASN A 364 -8.16 12.53 14.80
C ASN A 364 -9.56 12.94 14.36
N VAL A 365 -10.26 12.04 13.66
CA VAL A 365 -11.60 12.29 13.11
C VAL A 365 -12.73 11.69 13.95
N GLY A 366 -12.42 11.03 15.06
CA GLY A 366 -13.43 10.48 15.95
C GLY A 366 -12.92 9.39 16.90
N LYS A 367 -13.85 8.78 17.61
CA LYS A 367 -13.56 7.65 18.51
C LYS A 367 -14.67 6.61 18.46
N LEU A 368 -14.30 5.34 18.39
CA LEU A 368 -15.24 4.23 18.54
C LEU A 368 -15.73 4.17 19.98
N ARG A 369 -17.05 4.20 20.17
CA ARG A 369 -17.70 4.01 21.48
C ARG A 369 -18.71 2.88 21.38
N VAL A 370 -18.70 1.95 22.31
CA VAL A 370 -19.85 1.09 22.57
C VAL A 370 -20.83 1.88 23.43
N ARG A 371 -22.05 2.13 22.94
CA ARG A 371 -23.13 2.46 23.87
C ARG A 371 -23.37 1.21 24.72
N ALA A 372 -23.18 1.29 26.02
CA ALA A 372 -23.68 0.29 26.94
C ALA A 372 -25.19 0.12 26.63
N ARG A 373 -25.62 -1.09 26.25
CA ARG A 373 -27.05 -1.38 26.21
C ARG A 373 -27.52 -1.27 27.66
N SER A 374 -28.30 -0.26 27.97
CA SER A 374 -29.14 -0.30 29.16
C SER A 374 -30.04 -1.54 29.00
N LEU A 375 -30.00 -2.43 29.97
CA LEU A 375 -30.97 -3.54 30.10
C LEU A 375 -32.34 -2.89 30.32
N GLY A 376 -33.04 -2.49 29.25
CA GLY A 376 -34.36 -1.86 29.41
C GLY A 376 -35.01 -1.31 28.14
N ASP A 377 -34.25 -0.97 27.09
CA ASP A 377 -34.86 -0.31 25.93
C ASP A 377 -34.90 -1.23 24.71
N GLY A 378 -36.11 -1.63 24.37
CA GLY A 378 -36.44 -2.27 23.11
C GLY A 378 -36.20 -1.33 21.93
N ALA A 379 -35.71 -1.92 20.84
CA ALA A 379 -35.67 -1.44 19.47
C ALA A 379 -35.36 0.05 19.21
N GLY A 380 -34.19 0.30 18.66
CA GLY A 380 -33.90 1.53 17.89
C GLY A 380 -32.88 2.42 18.57
N ASP A 381 -31.61 2.33 18.24
CA ASP A 381 -30.88 3.43 17.65
C ASP A 381 -29.44 3.04 17.26
N ALA A 382 -29.04 3.46 16.08
CA ALA A 382 -27.77 3.10 15.48
C ALA A 382 -26.64 3.95 16.09
N GLY A 383 -25.51 3.32 16.48
CA GLY A 383 -24.29 4.05 16.83
C GLY A 383 -23.84 4.93 15.67
N SER A 384 -23.89 6.23 15.87
CA SER A 384 -23.49 7.26 14.92
C SER A 384 -22.00 7.54 15.05
N LEU A 385 -21.35 7.74 13.88
CA LEU A 385 -20.08 8.47 13.78
C LEU A 385 -20.36 9.92 14.15
N GLU A 386 -20.01 10.35 15.36
CA GLU A 386 -19.94 11.78 15.65
C GLU A 386 -18.68 12.34 14.99
N ARG A 387 -18.87 12.96 13.82
CA ARG A 387 -17.86 13.84 13.24
C ARG A 387 -17.86 15.13 14.07
N ARG A 388 -16.71 15.56 14.52
CA ARG A 388 -16.60 16.98 14.96
C ARG A 388 -16.86 17.84 13.72
N ALA A 389 -17.96 18.58 13.75
CA ALA A 389 -18.15 19.72 12.88
C ALA A 389 -16.97 20.66 13.10
N GLY A 390 -16.32 21.07 12.02
CA GLY A 390 -15.25 22.06 12.09
C GLY A 390 -15.78 23.28 12.85
N ALA A 391 -15.00 23.76 13.80
CA ALA A 391 -15.26 25.04 14.41
C ALA A 391 -15.10 26.09 13.31
N ASP A 392 -16.18 26.79 13.03
CA ASP A 392 -16.19 28.01 12.23
C ASP A 392 -15.27 29.04 12.89
N GLY A 393 -14.36 29.62 12.07
CA GLY A 393 -13.48 30.70 12.44
C GLY A 393 -12.49 30.99 11.34
#